data_49c229c166c8e521785a2f8083d392f6
#
_entry.id   49c229c166c8e521785a2f8083d392f6
#
_cell.length_a   1.000
_cell.length_b   1.000
_cell.length_c   1.000
_cell.angle_alpha   90.00
_cell.angle_beta   90.00
_cell.angle_gamma   90.00
#
_symmetry.space_group_name_H-M   'P 1'
#
loop_
_entity.id
_entity.type
_entity.pdbx_description
1 polymer ?
#
loop_
_entity_poly.entity_id
_entity_poly.type
_entity_poly.pdbx_seq_one_letter_code
_entity_poly.pdbx_strand_id
1 'polypeptide(L)'
;MKWIFALASLFLFVFDLRSQDADGDGKIMLTVILRHDQTKTLDEIDDHLAKTGFRKRFPPDGVEILSYNIVMGVGHIITLRLPPDKLREVNLAFEHGVWGAFHTEFYPTYDYLKVFYELKQNDSQGGEGAQNAGEIQKNAGESQKPTPEKTPRQKKTLRKSNQ
;
A
#
# COMPACT_ATOMS: atom_id res chain seq x y z
N MET A 1 32.42 -47.84 -34.78
CA MET A 1 32.68 -46.62 -33.96
C MET A 1 31.45 -45.74 -34.04
N LYS A 2 30.67 -45.71 -32.95
CA LYS A 2 29.39 -44.94 -32.88
C LYS A 2 29.66 -43.66 -32.08
N TRP A 3 29.57 -42.52 -32.75
CA TRP A 3 29.68 -41.20 -32.13
C TRP A 3 28.29 -40.80 -31.66
N ILE A 4 28.12 -40.69 -30.35
CA ILE A 4 26.90 -40.22 -29.70
C ILE A 4 27.11 -38.72 -29.49
N PHE A 5 26.39 -37.89 -30.23
CA PHE A 5 26.28 -36.44 -29.99
C PHE A 5 25.26 -36.23 -28.89
N ALA A 6 25.73 -35.87 -27.69
CA ALA A 6 24.86 -35.40 -26.61
C ALA A 6 24.56 -33.92 -26.85
N LEU A 7 23.34 -33.63 -27.29
CA LEU A 7 22.78 -32.29 -27.37
C LEU A 7 22.37 -31.86 -25.95
N ALA A 8 23.18 -31.04 -25.30
CA ALA A 8 22.84 -30.35 -24.08
C ALA A 8 21.84 -29.23 -24.41
N SER A 9 20.55 -29.49 -24.16
CA SER A 9 19.50 -28.49 -24.26
C SER A 9 19.62 -27.54 -23.09
N LEU A 10 20.21 -26.36 -23.31
CA LEU A 10 20.26 -25.25 -22.36
C LEU A 10 18.89 -24.61 -22.33
N PHE A 11 18.06 -25.02 -21.35
CA PHE A 11 16.79 -24.36 -21.04
C PHE A 11 17.11 -23.02 -20.39
N LEU A 12 17.12 -21.94 -21.20
CA LEU A 12 17.09 -20.58 -20.70
C LEU A 12 15.70 -20.33 -20.09
N PHE A 13 15.61 -20.46 -18.78
CA PHE A 13 14.50 -19.90 -18.01
C PHE A 13 14.59 -18.38 -18.09
N VAL A 14 13.91 -17.82 -19.08
CA VAL A 14 13.61 -16.38 -19.09
C VAL A 14 12.60 -16.17 -17.97
N PHE A 15 13.08 -15.71 -16.83
CA PHE A 15 12.20 -15.13 -15.80
C PHE A 15 11.60 -13.87 -16.40
N ASP A 16 10.40 -13.99 -16.95
CA ASP A 16 9.53 -12.87 -17.24
C ASP A 16 9.21 -12.19 -15.91
N LEU A 17 9.98 -11.16 -15.55
CA LEU A 17 9.60 -10.19 -14.53
C LEU A 17 8.44 -9.36 -15.12
N ARG A 18 7.28 -10.01 -15.27
CA ARG A 18 6.04 -9.29 -15.41
C ARG A 18 5.81 -8.63 -14.06
N SER A 19 6.01 -7.32 -14.00
CA SER A 19 5.37 -6.49 -13.00
C SER A 19 3.92 -6.95 -12.93
N GLN A 20 3.47 -7.36 -11.76
CA GLN A 20 2.07 -7.64 -11.52
C GLN A 20 1.34 -6.29 -11.54
N ASP A 21 1.10 -5.77 -12.75
CA ASP A 21 0.08 -4.74 -12.97
C ASP A 21 -1.26 -5.42 -12.67
N ALA A 22 -1.85 -5.06 -11.54
CA ALA A 22 -3.06 -5.69 -11.03
C ALA A 22 -4.26 -5.59 -11.99
N ASP A 23 -4.14 -4.89 -13.12
CA ASP A 23 -5.20 -4.66 -14.11
C ASP A 23 -4.84 -5.05 -15.55
N GLY A 24 -3.64 -5.52 -15.84
CA GLY A 24 -3.28 -6.10 -17.16
C GLY A 24 -3.30 -5.15 -18.36
N ASP A 25 -3.68 -3.88 -18.21
CA ASP A 25 -3.78 -2.89 -19.31
C ASP A 25 -2.70 -1.79 -19.22
N GLY A 26 -1.73 -1.93 -18.30
CA GLY A 26 -0.62 -0.97 -18.13
C GLY A 26 -1.02 0.37 -17.54
N LYS A 27 -2.26 0.54 -17.04
CA LYS A 27 -2.71 1.75 -16.39
C LYS A 27 -2.34 1.76 -14.91
N ILE A 28 -2.17 2.96 -14.37
CA ILE A 28 -1.95 3.20 -12.95
C ILE A 28 -3.19 3.77 -12.30
N MET A 29 -3.30 3.58 -10.99
CA MET A 29 -4.30 4.27 -10.18
C MET A 29 -3.67 5.42 -9.41
N LEU A 30 -4.43 6.51 -9.28
CA LEU A 30 -4.03 7.73 -8.59
C LEU A 30 -5.19 8.21 -7.71
N THR A 31 -4.94 8.35 -6.41
CA THR A 31 -5.87 9.00 -5.50
C THR A 31 -5.46 10.46 -5.32
N VAL A 32 -6.39 11.37 -5.57
CA VAL A 32 -6.22 12.81 -5.40
C VAL A 32 -7.12 13.27 -4.26
N ILE A 33 -6.55 13.98 -3.30
CA ILE A 33 -7.28 14.61 -2.20
C ILE A 33 -7.26 16.11 -2.42
N LEU A 34 -8.46 16.72 -2.47
CA LEU A 34 -8.66 18.15 -2.55
C LEU A 34 -9.19 18.64 -1.20
N ARG A 35 -8.30 19.17 -0.37
CA ARG A 35 -8.69 19.77 0.91
C ARG A 35 -9.24 21.16 0.67
N HIS A 36 -10.45 21.43 1.18
CA HIS A 36 -11.05 22.75 1.10
C HIS A 36 -10.17 23.80 1.79
N ASP A 37 -9.96 24.93 1.14
CA ASP A 37 -9.47 26.12 1.80
C ASP A 37 -10.59 26.70 2.68
N GLN A 38 -10.54 26.43 3.98
CA GLN A 38 -11.57 26.82 4.94
C GLN A 38 -11.62 28.33 5.19
N THR A 39 -10.74 29.12 4.58
CA THR A 39 -10.83 30.59 4.58
C THR A 39 -11.82 31.10 3.51
N LYS A 40 -12.31 30.21 2.64
CA LYS A 40 -13.26 30.50 1.57
C LYS A 40 -14.62 29.89 1.84
N THR A 41 -15.66 30.56 1.39
CA THR A 41 -17.01 30.01 1.37
C THR A 41 -17.16 28.99 0.24
N LEU A 42 -18.18 28.14 0.31
CA LEU A 42 -18.48 27.18 -0.75
C LEU A 42 -18.80 27.88 -2.07
N ASP A 43 -19.47 29.03 -2.04
CA ASP A 43 -19.79 29.82 -3.24
C ASP A 43 -18.51 30.37 -3.91
N GLU A 44 -17.55 30.85 -3.13
CA GLU A 44 -16.25 31.30 -3.65
C GLU A 44 -15.46 30.16 -4.28
N ILE A 45 -15.51 28.97 -3.70
CA ILE A 45 -14.90 27.76 -4.27
C ILE A 45 -15.59 27.38 -5.57
N ASP A 46 -16.92 27.38 -5.60
CA ASP A 46 -17.72 27.04 -6.80
C ASP A 46 -17.46 28.02 -7.94
N ASP A 47 -17.49 29.32 -7.64
CA ASP A 47 -17.14 30.38 -8.58
C ASP A 47 -15.71 30.22 -9.14
N HIS A 48 -14.75 29.85 -8.30
CA HIS A 48 -13.39 29.59 -8.74
C HIS A 48 -13.33 28.43 -9.74
N LEU A 49 -13.96 27.30 -9.44
CA LEU A 49 -14.02 26.14 -10.32
C LEU A 49 -14.73 26.45 -11.65
N ALA A 50 -15.76 27.30 -11.61
CA ALA A 50 -16.48 27.76 -12.81
C ALA A 50 -15.58 28.67 -13.67
N LYS A 51 -14.89 29.65 -13.06
CA LYS A 51 -13.97 30.58 -13.74
C LYS A 51 -12.80 29.88 -14.39
N THR A 52 -12.20 28.91 -13.69
CA THR A 52 -11.08 28.13 -14.23
C THR A 52 -11.52 27.12 -15.28
N GLY A 53 -12.82 26.83 -15.38
CA GLY A 53 -13.37 25.82 -16.29
C GLY A 53 -12.94 24.38 -15.94
N PHE A 54 -12.59 24.11 -14.67
CA PHE A 54 -12.14 22.80 -14.22
C PHE A 54 -13.11 21.69 -14.63
N ARG A 55 -14.41 21.85 -14.32
CA ARG A 55 -15.44 20.85 -14.62
C ARG A 55 -15.62 20.53 -16.11
N LYS A 56 -15.16 21.41 -17.01
CA LYS A 56 -15.22 21.19 -18.46
C LYS A 56 -14.01 20.43 -19.00
N ARG A 57 -12.88 20.52 -18.30
CA ARG A 57 -11.60 19.96 -18.73
C ARG A 57 -11.18 18.72 -17.95
N PHE A 58 -11.88 18.44 -16.86
CA PHE A 58 -11.60 17.28 -16.02
C PHE A 58 -12.73 16.23 -16.13
N PRO A 59 -12.42 14.94 -16.31
CA PRO A 59 -11.05 14.40 -16.47
C PRO A 59 -10.49 14.65 -17.89
N PRO A 60 -9.14 14.66 -18.05
CA PRO A 60 -8.52 14.63 -19.38
C PRO A 60 -8.89 13.38 -20.17
N ASP A 61 -8.78 13.45 -21.50
CA ASP A 61 -9.05 12.33 -22.38
C ASP A 61 -8.19 11.10 -22.04
N GLY A 62 -8.83 9.93 -21.96
CA GLY A 62 -8.18 8.66 -21.62
C GLY A 62 -8.00 8.43 -20.11
N VAL A 63 -8.44 9.36 -19.26
CA VAL A 63 -8.45 9.24 -17.80
C VAL A 63 -9.86 8.87 -17.33
N GLU A 64 -9.95 7.81 -16.53
CA GLU A 64 -11.20 7.31 -15.95
C GLU A 64 -11.31 7.73 -14.49
N ILE A 65 -12.49 8.22 -14.08
CA ILE A 65 -12.81 8.45 -12.66
C ILE A 65 -13.43 7.16 -12.10
N LEU A 66 -12.71 6.48 -11.22
CA LEU A 66 -13.21 5.28 -10.53
C LEU A 66 -14.14 5.64 -9.38
N SER A 67 -13.81 6.71 -8.66
CA SER A 67 -14.66 7.24 -7.58
C SER A 67 -14.44 8.74 -7.42
N TYR A 68 -15.49 9.45 -6.98
CA TYR A 68 -15.43 10.84 -6.62
C TYR A 68 -16.34 11.08 -5.41
N ASN A 69 -15.73 11.23 -4.24
CA ASN A 69 -16.44 11.32 -2.97
C ASN A 69 -16.11 12.62 -2.25
N ILE A 70 -17.11 13.17 -1.55
CA ILE A 70 -16.89 14.25 -0.59
C ILE A 70 -16.82 13.63 0.80
N VAL A 71 -15.72 13.84 1.49
CA VAL A 71 -15.50 13.40 2.86
C VAL A 71 -15.60 14.61 3.77
N MET A 72 -16.61 14.63 4.64
CA MET A 72 -16.85 15.74 5.56
C MET A 72 -15.62 16.01 6.42
N GLY A 73 -15.20 17.27 6.49
CA GLY A 73 -14.02 17.70 7.23
C GLY A 73 -12.69 17.51 6.50
N VAL A 74 -12.66 16.77 5.38
CA VAL A 74 -11.47 16.61 4.55
C VAL A 74 -11.58 17.39 3.25
N GLY A 75 -12.63 17.14 2.48
CA GLY A 75 -12.85 17.69 1.14
C GLY A 75 -13.16 16.60 0.12
N HIS A 76 -12.65 16.71 -1.09
CA HIS A 76 -12.92 15.74 -2.14
C HIS A 76 -11.81 14.67 -2.19
N ILE A 77 -12.22 13.43 -2.36
CA ILE A 77 -11.31 12.30 -2.64
C ILE A 77 -11.72 11.71 -3.98
N ILE A 78 -10.79 11.72 -4.92
CA ILE A 78 -10.99 11.28 -6.29
C ILE A 78 -10.00 10.15 -6.57
N THR A 79 -10.52 9.01 -7.01
CA THR A 79 -9.66 7.91 -7.48
C THR A 79 -9.75 7.82 -8.99
N LEU A 80 -8.60 7.89 -9.65
CA LEU A 80 -8.45 7.88 -11.10
C LEU A 80 -7.76 6.59 -11.55
N ARG A 81 -8.07 6.16 -12.78
CA ARG A 81 -7.30 5.17 -13.55
C ARG A 81 -6.82 5.84 -14.82
N LEU A 82 -5.52 5.79 -15.10
CA LEU A 82 -4.94 6.52 -16.21
C LEU A 82 -3.69 5.81 -16.77
N PRO A 83 -3.38 5.98 -18.06
CA PRO A 83 -2.08 5.64 -18.62
C PRO A 83 -0.97 6.45 -17.92
N PRO A 84 0.23 5.87 -17.66
CA PRO A 84 1.30 6.57 -16.93
C PRO A 84 1.77 7.88 -17.59
N ASP A 85 1.72 7.97 -18.91
CA ASP A 85 2.07 9.16 -19.69
C ASP A 85 1.08 10.32 -19.50
N LYS A 86 -0.16 10.04 -19.04
CA LYS A 86 -1.18 11.05 -18.71
C LYS A 86 -1.01 11.69 -17.33
N LEU A 87 -0.10 11.19 -16.49
CA LEU A 87 0.09 11.70 -15.12
C LEU A 87 0.34 13.21 -15.09
N ARG A 88 1.21 13.73 -16.00
CA ARG A 88 1.50 15.15 -16.08
C ARG A 88 0.27 15.97 -16.50
N GLU A 89 -0.54 15.48 -17.44
CA GLU A 89 -1.74 16.16 -17.89
C GLU A 89 -2.78 16.26 -16.77
N VAL A 90 -2.97 15.17 -16.03
CA VAL A 90 -3.82 15.14 -14.82
C VAL A 90 -3.35 16.15 -13.79
N ASN A 91 -2.05 16.16 -13.45
CA ASN A 91 -1.51 17.12 -12.48
C ASN A 91 -1.79 18.58 -12.92
N LEU A 92 -1.52 18.91 -14.19
CA LEU A 92 -1.76 20.26 -14.72
C LEU A 92 -3.25 20.62 -14.71
N ALA A 93 -4.15 19.66 -14.94
CA ALA A 93 -5.60 19.93 -14.86
C ALA A 93 -6.00 20.36 -13.44
N PHE A 94 -5.42 19.74 -12.41
CA PHE A 94 -5.64 20.16 -11.02
C PHE A 94 -4.96 21.50 -10.71
N GLU A 95 -3.68 21.68 -11.07
CA GLU A 95 -2.96 22.93 -10.81
C GLU A 95 -3.69 24.14 -11.40
N HIS A 96 -4.08 24.06 -12.66
CA HIS A 96 -4.77 25.15 -13.34
C HIS A 96 -6.26 25.28 -12.96
N GLY A 97 -6.85 24.22 -12.45
CA GLY A 97 -8.28 24.16 -12.21
C GLY A 97 -8.71 24.43 -10.78
N VAL A 98 -7.93 23.95 -9.79
CA VAL A 98 -8.37 23.93 -8.39
C VAL A 98 -7.46 24.69 -7.43
N TRP A 99 -6.19 24.97 -7.81
CA TRP A 99 -5.31 25.78 -6.96
C TRP A 99 -5.89 27.16 -6.70
N GLY A 100 -5.79 27.62 -5.45
CA GLY A 100 -6.46 28.83 -5.00
C GLY A 100 -7.85 28.60 -4.37
N ALA A 101 -8.40 27.38 -4.51
CA ALA A 101 -9.62 26.94 -3.81
C ALA A 101 -9.40 25.68 -2.98
N PHE A 102 -8.37 24.90 -3.33
CA PHE A 102 -8.03 23.64 -2.63
C PHE A 102 -6.54 23.51 -2.46
N HIS A 103 -6.14 22.85 -1.36
CA HIS A 103 -4.86 22.20 -1.24
C HIS A 103 -4.94 20.80 -1.84
N THR A 104 -3.98 20.43 -2.71
CA THR A 104 -4.01 19.18 -3.47
C THR A 104 -2.92 18.21 -3.01
N GLU A 105 -3.28 16.94 -2.85
CA GLU A 105 -2.37 15.86 -2.51
C GLU A 105 -2.58 14.72 -3.52
N PHE A 106 -1.48 14.08 -3.99
CA PHE A 106 -1.51 13.03 -5.00
C PHE A 106 -0.84 11.78 -4.48
N TYR A 107 -1.53 10.65 -4.52
CA TYR A 107 -1.07 9.37 -4.02
C TYR A 107 -1.21 8.29 -5.09
N PRO A 108 -0.10 7.71 -5.60
CA PRO A 108 -0.19 6.47 -6.35
C PRO A 108 -0.92 5.42 -5.52
N THR A 109 -1.86 4.75 -6.15
CA THR A 109 -2.75 3.79 -5.47
C THR A 109 -2.79 2.51 -6.29
N TYR A 110 -3.11 1.39 -5.66
CA TYR A 110 -3.40 0.12 -6.34
C TYR A 110 -4.61 -0.54 -5.70
N ASP A 111 -5.33 -1.33 -6.48
CA ASP A 111 -6.46 -2.11 -5.97
C ASP A 111 -5.95 -3.32 -5.19
N TYR A 112 -6.24 -3.34 -3.89
CA TYR A 112 -5.86 -4.42 -2.99
C TYR A 112 -6.99 -5.43 -2.77
N LEU A 113 -8.20 -5.16 -3.28
CA LEU A 113 -9.40 -5.91 -2.93
C LEU A 113 -9.28 -7.40 -3.30
N LYS A 114 -8.79 -7.68 -4.51
CA LYS A 114 -8.58 -9.05 -4.99
C LYS A 114 -7.56 -9.80 -4.12
N VAL A 115 -6.41 -9.19 -3.87
CA VAL A 115 -5.34 -9.76 -3.03
C VAL A 115 -5.86 -10.00 -1.61
N PHE A 116 -6.63 -9.05 -1.05
CA PHE A 116 -7.22 -9.19 0.28
C PHE A 116 -8.13 -10.43 0.38
N TYR A 117 -9.00 -10.64 -0.62
CA TYR A 117 -9.89 -11.81 -0.60
C TYR A 117 -9.15 -13.13 -0.83
N GLU A 118 -8.12 -13.15 -1.67
CA GLU A 118 -7.27 -14.34 -1.86
C GLU A 118 -6.56 -14.71 -0.54
N LEU A 119 -5.96 -13.75 0.15
CA LEU A 119 -5.34 -13.97 1.45
C LEU A 119 -6.35 -14.45 2.50
N LYS A 120 -7.53 -13.82 2.56
CA LYS A 120 -8.59 -14.19 3.48
C LYS A 120 -9.07 -15.64 3.26
N GLN A 121 -9.16 -16.07 2.00
CA GLN A 121 -9.51 -17.45 1.68
C GLN A 121 -8.42 -18.43 2.14
N ASN A 122 -7.15 -18.10 1.91
CA ASN A 122 -6.02 -18.94 2.32
C ASN A 122 -5.94 -19.05 3.84
N ASP A 123 -6.15 -17.96 4.58
CA ASP A 123 -6.19 -17.97 6.04
C ASP A 123 -7.33 -18.83 6.58
N SER A 124 -8.48 -18.84 5.89
CA SER A 124 -9.64 -19.65 6.27
C SER A 124 -9.41 -21.15 6.03
N GLN A 125 -8.62 -21.50 5.00
CA GLN A 125 -8.29 -22.90 4.69
C GLN A 125 -7.08 -23.41 5.49
N GLY A 126 -6.16 -22.52 5.89
CA GLY A 126 -4.99 -22.86 6.72
C GLY A 126 -5.29 -23.07 8.20
N GLY A 127 -6.46 -22.62 8.68
CA GLY A 127 -6.87 -22.75 10.08
C GLY A 127 -7.11 -24.18 10.56
N GLU A 128 -7.45 -25.09 9.67
CA GLU A 128 -7.61 -26.52 10.02
C GLU A 128 -6.27 -27.28 10.18
N GLY A 129 -5.18 -26.81 9.54
CA GLY A 129 -3.85 -27.40 9.66
C GLY A 129 -3.07 -26.94 10.90
N ALA A 130 -3.34 -25.74 11.41
CA ALA A 130 -2.59 -25.14 12.52
C ALA A 130 -2.98 -25.71 13.90
N GLN A 131 -4.17 -26.29 14.04
CA GLN A 131 -4.59 -26.93 15.30
C GLN A 131 -3.82 -28.23 15.56
N ASN A 132 -3.40 -28.96 14.53
CA ASN A 132 -2.58 -30.18 14.70
C ASN A 132 -1.09 -29.90 14.97
N ALA A 133 -0.55 -28.74 14.56
CA ALA A 133 0.83 -28.37 14.84
C ALA A 133 1.03 -27.89 16.28
N GLY A 134 0.01 -27.33 16.92
CA GLY A 134 0.04 -26.85 18.30
C GLY A 134 0.09 -27.98 19.34
N GLU A 135 -0.49 -29.16 19.04
CA GLU A 135 -0.44 -30.32 19.94
C GLU A 135 0.90 -31.06 19.92
N ILE A 136 1.60 -31.04 18.77
CA ILE A 136 2.95 -31.68 18.66
C ILE A 136 4.00 -30.89 19.42
N GLN A 137 3.90 -29.55 19.52
CA GLN A 137 4.85 -28.74 20.28
C GLN A 137 4.60 -28.74 21.80
N LYS A 138 3.40 -29.02 22.27
CA LYS A 138 3.12 -29.15 23.71
C LYS A 138 3.78 -30.37 24.34
N ASN A 139 3.94 -31.45 23.59
CA ASN A 139 4.51 -32.71 24.09
C ASN A 139 6.06 -32.75 24.04
N ALA A 140 6.71 -31.81 23.33
CA ALA A 140 8.17 -31.71 23.26
C ALA A 140 8.77 -30.79 24.33
N GLY A 141 7.97 -29.97 25.02
CA GLY A 141 8.43 -28.96 25.99
C GLY A 141 8.58 -29.45 27.44
N GLU A 142 8.15 -30.68 27.76
CA GLU A 142 8.08 -31.14 29.18
C GLU A 142 9.29 -31.92 29.67
N SER A 143 10.38 -32.05 28.90
CA SER A 143 11.55 -32.84 29.24
C SER A 143 12.85 -32.12 29.58
N GLN A 144 12.85 -30.79 29.76
CA GLN A 144 14.06 -30.09 30.24
C GLN A 144 13.74 -28.98 31.23
N LYS A 145 13.66 -29.33 32.51
CA LYS A 145 13.63 -28.41 33.64
C LYS A 145 15.08 -28.15 34.10
N PRO A 146 15.66 -26.97 33.95
CA PRO A 146 17.00 -26.69 34.46
C PRO A 146 16.95 -26.53 35.98
N THR A 147 17.91 -27.14 36.65
CA THR A 147 18.20 -27.02 38.08
C THR A 147 18.63 -25.59 38.44
N PRO A 148 18.17 -25.00 39.54
CA PRO A 148 18.55 -23.63 39.92
C PRO A 148 20.00 -23.58 40.46
N GLU A 149 20.84 -22.85 39.75
CA GLU A 149 22.21 -22.50 40.16
C GLU A 149 22.19 -21.42 41.26
N LYS A 150 22.91 -21.71 42.38
CA LYS A 150 22.97 -20.81 43.53
C LYS A 150 23.94 -19.65 43.25
N THR A 151 23.44 -18.44 43.13
CA THR A 151 24.21 -17.19 43.03
C THR A 151 24.83 -16.80 44.39
N PRO A 152 26.13 -16.47 44.48
CA PRO A 152 26.77 -16.02 45.71
C PRO A 152 26.38 -14.60 46.07
N ARG A 153 26.05 -14.40 47.34
CA ARG A 153 25.61 -13.16 47.97
C ARG A 153 26.77 -12.16 48.08
N GLN A 154 26.77 -11.09 47.31
CA GLN A 154 27.71 -9.98 47.47
C GLN A 154 27.34 -9.09 48.67
N LYS A 155 28.34 -8.89 49.57
CA LYS A 155 28.28 -8.03 50.76
C LYS A 155 28.29 -6.56 50.33
N LYS A 156 27.27 -5.82 50.77
CA LYS A 156 27.12 -4.37 50.60
C LYS A 156 27.97 -3.66 51.65
N THR A 157 29.10 -3.09 51.28
CA THR A 157 29.91 -2.19 52.15
C THR A 157 29.30 -0.79 52.14
N LEU A 158 28.81 -0.38 53.28
CA LEU A 158 28.41 1.00 53.61
C LEU A 158 29.65 1.89 53.74
N ARG A 159 29.79 2.89 52.88
CA ARG A 159 30.78 3.97 53.07
C ARG A 159 30.04 5.22 53.51
N LYS A 160 30.18 5.56 54.80
CA LYS A 160 29.89 6.89 55.36
C LYS A 160 30.91 7.88 54.79
N SER A 161 30.50 9.03 54.35
CA SER A 161 31.33 10.23 54.31
C SER A 161 30.56 11.38 54.88
N ASN A 162 31.11 11.92 55.98
CA ASN A 162 30.84 13.25 56.51
C ASN A 162 31.45 14.31 55.58
N GLN A 163 30.76 15.32 55.28
CA GLN A 163 30.93 16.78 55.48
C GLN A 163 29.99 17.51 54.58
#